data_1caf09e4c3e3ecc169f957e7cf9b3964
#
_entry.id   1caf09e4c3e3ecc169f957e7cf9b3964
#
_cell.length_a   1.000
_cell.length_b   1.000
_cell.length_c   1.000
_cell.angle_alpha   90.00
_cell.angle_beta   90.00
_cell.angle_gamma   90.00
#
_symmetry.space_group_name_H-M   'P 1'
#
loop_
_entity.id
_entity.type
_entity.pdbx_description
1 polymer ?
#
loop_
_entity_poly.entity_id
_entity_poly.type
_entity_poly.pdbx_seq_one_letter_code
_entity_poly.pdbx_strand_id
1 'polypeptide(L)' 'MIKHDELLTVRQVLNELGGVSRRTFYRWREIGKAPDGIRLPNGELRIYRSELNVWLESLREVA' A
#
# COMPACT_ATOMS: atom_id res chain seq x y z
N MET A 1 7.83 23.38 4.85
CA MET A 1 7.63 22.91 3.48
C MET A 1 7.01 21.54 3.47
N ILE A 2 6.00 21.38 2.67
CA ILE A 2 5.30 20.08 2.57
C ILE A 2 6.10 19.12 1.71
N LYS A 3 6.41 17.98 2.28
CA LYS A 3 7.12 16.96 1.54
C LYS A 3 6.18 16.34 0.52
N HIS A 4 6.67 16.20 -0.71
CA HIS A 4 5.88 15.59 -1.75
C HIS A 4 5.70 14.10 -1.46
N ASP A 5 4.46 13.65 -1.41
CA ASP A 5 4.13 12.27 -1.13
C ASP A 5 3.39 11.69 -2.33
N GLU A 6 4.01 10.74 -2.97
CA GLU A 6 3.48 10.13 -4.18
C GLU A 6 2.24 9.32 -3.86
N LEU A 7 1.23 9.43 -4.73
CA LEU A 7 -0.02 8.70 -4.56
C LEU A 7 -0.03 7.52 -5.54
N LEU A 8 0.10 6.33 -5.01
CA LEU A 8 0.27 5.13 -5.82
C LEU A 8 -1.06 4.43 -6.09
N THR A 9 -1.19 3.86 -7.28
CA THR A 9 -2.32 2.98 -7.58
C THR A 9 -2.06 1.61 -6.94
N VAL A 10 -3.13 0.83 -6.79
CA VAL A 10 -2.98 -0.54 -6.30
C VAL A 10 -2.05 -1.33 -7.21
N ARG A 11 -2.20 -1.16 -8.52
CA ARG A 11 -1.35 -1.86 -9.48
C ARG A 11 0.13 -1.56 -9.26
N GLN A 12 0.46 -0.28 -9.03
CA GLN A 12 1.84 0.11 -8.76
C GLN A 12 2.36 -0.53 -7.47
N VAL A 13 1.52 -0.55 -6.45
CA VAL A 13 1.89 -1.19 -5.17
C VAL A 13 2.16 -2.67 -5.38
N LEU A 14 1.28 -3.37 -6.09
CA LEU A 14 1.45 -4.79 -6.34
C LEU A 14 2.75 -5.09 -7.08
N ASN A 15 3.08 -4.25 -8.05
CA ASN A 15 4.34 -4.40 -8.79
C ASN A 15 5.55 -4.24 -7.87
N GLU A 16 5.50 -3.26 -6.98
CA GLU A 16 6.61 -3.02 -6.06
C GLU A 16 6.75 -4.14 -5.03
N LEU A 17 5.66 -4.85 -4.77
CA LEU A 17 5.70 -5.99 -3.85
C LEU A 17 6.14 -7.28 -4.54
N GLY A 18 6.58 -7.19 -5.79
CA GLY A 18 7.10 -8.34 -6.49
C GLY A 18 6.06 -9.16 -7.23
N GLY A 19 4.91 -8.57 -7.50
CA GLY A 19 3.87 -9.25 -8.28
C GLY A 19 2.82 -9.96 -7.43
N VAL A 20 2.56 -9.44 -6.24
CA VAL A 20 1.46 -9.96 -5.40
C VAL A 20 0.14 -9.79 -6.14
N SER A 21 -0.73 -10.78 -6.07
CA SER A 21 -2.01 -10.71 -6.74
C SER A 21 -2.94 -9.71 -6.04
N ARG A 22 -3.84 -9.13 -6.83
CA ARG A 22 -4.83 -8.18 -6.30
C ARG A 22 -5.69 -8.85 -5.22
N ARG A 23 -6.06 -10.10 -5.45
CA ARG A 23 -6.87 -10.87 -4.51
C ARG A 23 -6.17 -11.01 -3.15
N THR A 24 -4.88 -11.35 -3.17
CA THR A 24 -4.10 -11.49 -1.95
C THR A 24 -4.01 -10.17 -1.21
N PHE A 25 -3.77 -9.08 -1.93
CA PHE A 25 -3.64 -7.76 -1.33
C PHE A 25 -4.94 -7.34 -0.65
N TYR A 26 -6.08 -7.52 -1.31
CA TYR A 26 -7.37 -7.16 -0.72
C TYR A 26 -7.72 -8.03 0.48
N ARG A 27 -7.28 -9.29 0.47
CA ARG A 27 -7.43 -10.14 1.64
C ARG A 27 -6.65 -9.58 2.83
N TRP A 28 -5.41 -9.12 2.58
CA TRP A 28 -4.63 -8.50 3.64
C TRP A 28 -5.35 -7.27 4.20
N ARG A 29 -6.00 -6.51 3.34
CA ARG A 29 -6.75 -5.34 3.81
C ARG A 29 -7.89 -5.76 4.71
N GLU A 30 -8.59 -6.83 4.37
CA GLU A 30 -9.71 -7.31 5.18
C GLU A 30 -9.29 -7.71 6.58
N ILE A 31 -8.10 -8.27 6.73
CA ILE A 31 -7.62 -8.72 8.04
C ILE A 31 -6.74 -7.66 8.71
N GLY A 32 -6.68 -6.46 8.17
CA GLY A 32 -5.94 -5.35 8.76
C GLY A 32 -4.43 -5.46 8.66
N LYS A 33 -3.92 -6.17 7.66
CA LYS A 33 -2.49 -6.40 7.50
C LYS A 33 -1.93 -5.81 6.22
N ALA A 34 -2.52 -4.73 5.73
CA ALA A 34 -2.07 -4.02 4.54
C ALA A 34 -1.75 -2.59 4.90
N PRO A 35 -1.03 -1.86 4.03
CA PRO A 35 -0.79 -0.44 4.30
C PRO A 35 -2.08 0.34 4.24
N ASP A 36 -2.14 1.43 5.01
CA ASP A 36 -3.30 2.31 4.99
C ASP A 36 -3.44 2.97 3.62
N GLY A 37 -4.67 3.18 3.21
CA GLY A 37 -4.93 3.80 1.93
C GLY A 37 -6.09 4.75 2.00
N ILE A 38 -6.32 5.45 0.89
CA ILE A 38 -7.45 6.35 0.77
C ILE A 38 -8.31 5.90 -0.40
N ARG A 39 -9.59 6.19 -0.29
CA ARG A 39 -10.53 5.87 -1.38
C ARG A 39 -10.94 7.18 -2.05
N LEU A 40 -10.69 7.24 -3.35
CA LEU A 40 -11.05 8.41 -4.14
C LEU A 40 -12.57 8.44 -4.37
N PRO A 41 -13.12 9.61 -4.72
CA PRO A 41 -14.55 9.69 -4.99
C PRO A 41 -15.05 8.76 -6.09
N ASN A 42 -14.16 8.37 -7.02
CA ASN A 42 -14.53 7.41 -8.07
C ASN A 42 -14.49 5.96 -7.58
N GLY A 43 -14.25 5.74 -6.29
CA GLY A 43 -14.22 4.41 -5.70
C GLY A 43 -12.88 3.69 -5.81
N GLU A 44 -11.89 4.31 -6.41
CA GLU A 44 -10.58 3.68 -6.55
C GLU A 44 -9.72 3.88 -5.31
N LEU A 45 -8.98 2.85 -4.98
CA LEU A 45 -8.08 2.87 -3.83
C LEU A 45 -6.71 3.42 -4.24
N ARG A 46 -6.14 4.27 -3.41
CA ARG A 46 -4.78 4.80 -3.59
C ARG A 46 -4.02 4.66 -2.28
N ILE A 47 -2.71 4.52 -2.40
CA ILE A 47 -1.85 4.36 -1.23
C ILE A 47 -0.71 5.34 -1.35
N TYR A 48 -0.49 6.15 -0.30
CA TYR A 48 0.63 7.07 -0.30
C TYR A 48 1.94 6.31 -0.20
N ARG A 49 2.95 6.80 -0.90
CA ARG A 49 4.29 6.22 -0.86
C ARG A 49 4.80 6.10 0.58
N SER A 50 4.57 7.12 1.39
CA SER A 50 5.01 7.11 2.78
C SER A 50 4.33 6.01 3.57
N GLU A 51 3.04 5.78 3.33
CA GLU A 51 2.30 4.72 4.02
C GLU A 51 2.82 3.34 3.61
N LEU A 52 3.11 3.16 2.33
CA LEU A 52 3.69 1.92 1.86
C LEU A 52 5.04 1.66 2.51
N ASN A 53 5.88 2.69 2.59
CA ASN A 53 7.20 2.56 3.17
C ASN A 53 7.13 2.21 4.66
N VAL A 54 6.25 2.87 5.40
CA VAL A 54 6.06 2.59 6.83
C VAL A 54 5.62 1.15 7.02
N TRP A 55 4.67 0.72 6.21
CA TRP A 55 4.15 -0.65 6.31
C TRP A 55 5.25 -1.67 6.03
N LEU A 56 6.05 -1.44 4.98
CA LEU A 56 7.14 -2.35 4.65
C LEU A 56 8.16 -2.42 5.78
N GLU A 57 8.46 -1.27 6.40
CA GLU A 57 9.39 -1.27 7.53
C GLU A 57 8.85 -2.09 8.70
N SER A 58 7.54 -2.06 8.91
CA SER A 58 6.93 -2.79 10.00
C SER A 58 7.01 -4.31 9.79
N LEU A 59 7.25 -4.75 8.55
CA LEU A 59 7.34 -6.17 8.23
C LEU A 59 8.75 -6.71 8.30
N ARG A 60 9.75 -5.86 8.54
CA ARG A 60 11.14 -6.32 8.55
C ARG A 60 11.36 -7.31 9.68
N GLU A 61 12.03 -8.39 9.33
CA GLU A 61 12.40 -9.40 10.31
C GLU A 61 13.74 -9.04 10.93
N VAL A 62 13.83 -9.20 12.22
CA VAL A 62 15.09 -8.95 12.93
C VAL A 62 15.88 -10.24 12.94
N ALA A 63 17.07 -10.18 12.36
CA ALA A 63 17.94 -11.35 12.30
C ALA A 63 18.58 -11.62 13.67
#